data_389527f139b048cdf6cf7e058f09a450
#
_entry.id   389527f139b048cdf6cf7e058f09a450
#
_cell.length_a   1.000
_cell.length_b   1.000
_cell.length_c   1.000
_cell.angle_alpha   90.00
_cell.angle_beta   90.00
_cell.angle_gamma   90.00
#
_symmetry.space_group_name_H-M   'P 1'
#
loop_
_entity.id
_entity.type
_entity.pdbx_description
1 polymer ?
#
loop_
_entity_poly.entity_id
_entity_poly.type
_entity_poly.pdbx_seq_one_letter_code
_entity_poly.pdbx_strand_id
1 'polypeptide(L)'
;MSATLHPELLGLPVTRNGIELARTVDVLVDGDGQPVGFELVCRDGTRRFLPAGAADIGATEIRIASALVFFGERELDWYRERTSAP
;
A
#
# COMPACT_ATOMS: atom_id res chain seq x y z
N MET A 1 -2.11 21.65 -0.34
CA MET A 1 -1.66 20.44 0.36
C MET A 1 -2.82 19.47 0.46
N SER A 2 -2.64 18.30 -0.07
CA SER A 2 -3.67 17.29 0.05
C SER A 2 -3.53 16.58 1.39
N ALA A 3 -4.63 16.48 2.12
CA ALA A 3 -4.67 15.65 3.31
C ALA A 3 -4.88 14.20 2.86
N THR A 4 -4.11 13.29 3.41
CA THR A 4 -4.34 11.87 3.19
C THR A 4 -5.63 11.49 3.90
N LEU A 5 -6.55 10.82 3.16
CA LEU A 5 -7.84 10.41 3.72
C LEU A 5 -7.69 9.33 4.80
N HIS A 6 -6.58 8.57 4.77
CA HIS A 6 -6.32 7.47 5.69
C HIS A 6 -4.92 7.59 6.29
N PRO A 7 -4.66 8.65 7.09
CA PRO A 7 -3.32 8.86 7.63
C PRO A 7 -2.87 7.74 8.55
N GLU A 8 -3.79 7.03 9.18
CA GLU A 8 -3.49 5.89 10.04
C GLU A 8 -2.89 4.71 9.27
N LEU A 9 -3.01 4.70 7.95
CA LEU A 9 -2.48 3.63 7.11
C LEU A 9 -1.08 3.94 6.57
N LEU A 10 -0.54 5.13 6.85
CA LEU A 10 0.80 5.52 6.42
C LEU A 10 1.85 5.06 7.43
N GLY A 11 3.02 4.68 6.92
CA GLY A 11 4.14 4.28 7.76
C GLY A 11 3.96 2.93 8.44
N LEU A 12 2.95 2.17 8.07
CA LEU A 12 2.73 0.85 8.67
C LEU A 12 3.68 -0.18 8.06
N PRO A 13 4.25 -1.07 8.90
CA PRO A 13 5.01 -2.19 8.36
C PRO A 13 4.08 -3.17 7.64
N VAL A 14 4.53 -3.68 6.52
CA VAL A 14 3.87 -4.75 5.79
C VAL A 14 4.62 -6.03 6.13
N THR A 15 3.92 -6.97 6.75
CA THR A 15 4.56 -8.16 7.33
C THR A 15 4.01 -9.43 6.74
N ARG A 16 4.86 -10.45 6.72
CA ARG A 16 4.48 -11.83 6.40
C ARG A 16 5.10 -12.70 7.48
N ASN A 17 4.24 -13.43 8.20
CA ASN A 17 4.68 -14.29 9.32
C ASN A 17 5.53 -13.53 10.35
N GLY A 18 5.17 -12.29 10.62
CA GLY A 18 5.88 -11.45 11.58
C GLY A 18 7.14 -10.78 11.05
N ILE A 19 7.51 -11.01 9.80
CA ILE A 19 8.70 -10.42 9.19
C ILE A 19 8.29 -9.20 8.39
N GLU A 20 8.88 -8.05 8.68
CA GLU A 20 8.63 -6.82 7.94
C GLU A 20 9.30 -6.90 6.57
N LEU A 21 8.51 -6.74 5.50
CA LEU A 21 8.98 -6.78 4.12
C LEU A 21 9.04 -5.39 3.50
N ALA A 22 8.18 -4.48 3.94
CA ALA A 22 8.05 -3.14 3.36
C ALA A 22 7.31 -2.23 4.34
N ARG A 23 7.21 -0.94 3.98
CA ARG A 23 6.38 0.03 4.71
C ARG A 23 5.52 0.81 3.74
N THR A 24 4.33 1.17 4.19
CA THR A 24 3.43 2.00 3.40
C THR A 24 3.93 3.44 3.37
N VAL A 25 3.95 4.03 2.17
CA VAL A 25 4.32 5.43 2.00
C VAL A 25 3.18 6.25 1.40
N ASP A 26 2.19 5.59 0.83
CA ASP A 26 1.02 6.27 0.28
C ASP A 26 -0.16 5.31 0.23
N VAL A 27 -1.37 5.88 0.24
CA VAL A 27 -2.62 5.13 0.10
C VAL A 27 -3.31 5.63 -1.16
N LEU A 28 -3.59 4.71 -2.09
CA LEU A 28 -4.32 5.04 -3.31
C LEU A 28 -5.80 4.80 -3.07
N VAL A 29 -6.62 5.78 -3.42
CA VAL A 29 -8.05 5.73 -3.16
C VAL A 29 -8.85 5.86 -4.46
N ASP A 30 -10.09 5.36 -4.44
CA ASP A 30 -11.02 5.52 -5.56
C ASP A 30 -11.79 6.85 -5.44
N GLY A 31 -12.75 7.06 -6.34
CA GLY A 31 -13.55 8.28 -6.35
C GLY A 31 -14.39 8.47 -5.09
N ASP A 32 -14.65 7.43 -4.32
CA ASP A 32 -15.39 7.47 -3.06
C ASP A 32 -14.48 7.62 -1.85
N GLY A 33 -13.17 7.73 -2.06
CA GLY A 33 -12.21 7.86 -0.97
C GLY A 33 -11.86 6.54 -0.30
N GLN A 34 -12.26 5.41 -0.88
CA GLN A 34 -11.96 4.09 -0.32
C GLN A 34 -10.59 3.61 -0.79
N PRO A 35 -9.79 2.99 0.09
CA PRO A 35 -8.49 2.48 -0.31
C PRO A 35 -8.62 1.40 -1.37
N VAL A 36 -7.91 1.55 -2.49
CA VAL A 36 -7.79 0.50 -3.50
C VAL A 36 -6.45 -0.22 -3.40
N GLY A 37 -5.47 0.41 -2.77
CA GLY A 37 -4.17 -0.20 -2.56
C GLY A 37 -3.19 0.76 -1.92
N PHE A 38 -1.97 0.28 -1.79
CA PHE A 38 -0.91 1.00 -1.09
C PHE A 38 0.35 1.05 -1.95
N GLU A 39 1.01 2.20 -1.93
CA GLU A 39 2.40 2.27 -2.39
C GLU A 39 3.29 1.89 -1.22
N LEU A 40 4.23 0.98 -1.48
CA LEU A 40 5.16 0.47 -0.49
C LEU A 40 6.59 0.81 -0.90
N VAL A 41 7.44 0.99 0.09
CA VAL A 41 8.89 0.96 -0.09
C VAL A 41 9.41 -0.29 0.59
N CYS A 42 10.04 -1.16 -0.18
CA CYS A 42 10.63 -2.38 0.31
C CYS A 42 12.00 -2.11 0.95
N ARG A 43 12.55 -3.12 1.63
CA ARG A 43 13.82 -2.97 2.34
C ARG A 43 15.00 -2.67 1.41
N ASP A 44 14.89 -3.09 0.16
CA ASP A 44 15.91 -2.80 -0.87
C ASP A 44 15.73 -1.44 -1.54
N GLY A 45 14.75 -0.65 -1.09
CA GLY A 45 14.46 0.66 -1.64
C GLY A 45 13.53 0.66 -2.85
N THR A 46 13.12 -0.50 -3.33
CA THR A 46 12.19 -0.56 -4.47
C THR A 46 10.78 -0.21 -4.06
N ARG A 47 10.04 0.39 -4.98
CA ARG A 47 8.62 0.70 -4.78
C ARG A 47 7.76 -0.41 -5.34
N ARG A 48 6.68 -0.71 -4.62
CA ARG A 48 5.74 -1.75 -5.00
C ARG A 48 4.32 -1.26 -4.75
N PHE A 49 3.36 -1.93 -5.40
CA PHE A 49 1.95 -1.71 -5.17
C PHE A 49 1.36 -2.94 -4.49
N LEU A 50 0.58 -2.72 -3.44
CA LEU A 50 -0.16 -3.76 -2.74
C LEU A 50 -1.65 -3.48 -2.87
N PRO A 51 -2.42 -4.32 -3.58
CA PRO A 51 -3.88 -4.17 -3.64
C PRO A 51 -4.50 -4.30 -2.25
N ALA A 52 -5.49 -3.45 -1.96
CA ALA A 52 -6.17 -3.48 -0.66
C ALA A 52 -6.81 -4.84 -0.38
N GLY A 53 -7.33 -5.50 -1.41
CA GLY A 53 -7.95 -6.81 -1.25
C GLY A 53 -6.99 -7.94 -0.89
N ALA A 54 -5.69 -7.73 -1.07
CA ALA A 54 -4.66 -8.70 -0.70
C ALA A 54 -4.03 -8.40 0.66
N ALA A 55 -4.49 -7.35 1.33
CA ALA A 55 -3.94 -6.87 2.59
C ALA A 55 -4.89 -7.16 3.75
N ASP A 56 -4.35 -7.70 4.84
CA ASP A 56 -5.07 -7.81 6.10
C ASP A 56 -4.63 -6.64 6.98
N ILE A 57 -5.45 -5.60 7.02
CA ILE A 57 -5.11 -4.33 7.65
C ILE A 57 -5.40 -4.41 9.14
N GLY A 58 -4.35 -4.36 9.94
CA GLY A 58 -4.46 -4.28 11.39
C GLY A 58 -4.20 -2.87 11.91
N ALA A 59 -4.27 -2.69 13.22
CA ALA A 59 -4.07 -1.39 13.86
C ALA A 59 -2.61 -0.92 13.77
N THR A 60 -1.66 -1.85 13.78
CA THR A 60 -0.23 -1.53 13.84
C THR A 60 0.58 -2.10 12.70
N GLU A 61 -0.02 -2.93 11.86
CA GLU A 61 0.67 -3.55 10.72
C GLU A 61 -0.32 -3.98 9.66
N ILE A 62 0.19 -4.18 8.46
CA ILE A 62 -0.56 -4.79 7.36
C ILE A 62 0.05 -6.16 7.12
N ARG A 63 -0.76 -7.21 7.24
CA ARG A 63 -0.30 -8.59 7.05
C ARG A 63 -0.66 -9.08 5.66
N ILE A 64 0.24 -9.83 5.06
CA ILE A 64 0.03 -10.44 3.76
C ILE A 64 0.35 -11.93 3.83
N ALA A 65 -0.30 -12.71 2.95
CA ALA A 65 -0.08 -14.15 2.90
C ALA A 65 1.16 -14.52 2.08
N SER A 66 1.52 -13.69 1.09
CA SER A 66 2.63 -13.98 0.19
C SER A 66 3.19 -12.68 -0.38
N ALA A 67 4.52 -12.62 -0.58
CA ALA A 67 5.15 -11.50 -1.26
C ALA A 67 4.78 -11.42 -2.76
N LEU A 68 4.16 -12.46 -3.32
CA LEU A 68 3.69 -12.45 -4.69
C LEU A 68 2.53 -11.47 -4.92
N VAL A 69 1.90 -10.96 -3.86
CA VAL A 69 0.85 -9.94 -3.98
C VAL A 69 1.42 -8.54 -4.24
N PHE A 70 2.74 -8.36 -4.17
CA PHE A 70 3.35 -7.08 -4.51
C PHE A 70 3.46 -6.94 -6.01
N PHE A 71 2.92 -5.86 -6.54
CA PHE A 71 3.09 -5.49 -7.94
C PHE A 71 4.23 -4.50 -8.08
N GLY A 72 4.86 -4.49 -9.25
CA GLY A 72 5.99 -3.63 -9.54
C GLY A 72 5.60 -2.17 -9.79
N GLU A 73 6.60 -1.35 -10.13
CA GLU A 73 6.39 0.09 -10.34
C GLU A 73 5.47 0.38 -11.52
N ARG A 74 5.46 -0.46 -12.56
CA ARG A 74 4.56 -0.27 -13.70
C ARG A 74 3.10 -0.36 -13.28
N GLU A 75 2.79 -1.34 -12.45
CA GLU A 75 1.44 -1.53 -11.95
C GLU A 75 1.06 -0.41 -11.00
N LEU A 76 2.01 0.07 -10.21
CA LEU A 76 1.81 1.22 -9.34
C LEU A 76 1.43 2.45 -10.16
N ASP A 77 2.16 2.74 -11.23
CA ASP A 77 1.89 3.89 -12.11
C ASP A 77 0.52 3.75 -12.77
N TRP A 78 0.18 2.53 -13.21
CA TRP A 78 -1.12 2.26 -13.82
C TRP A 78 -2.27 2.57 -12.86
N TYR A 79 -2.14 2.15 -11.61
CA TYR A 79 -3.15 2.41 -10.59
C TYR A 79 -3.21 3.89 -10.24
N ARG A 80 -2.08 4.58 -10.15
CA ARG A 80 -2.05 6.01 -9.87
C ARG A 80 -2.80 6.83 -10.93
N GLU A 81 -2.71 6.44 -12.17
CA GLU A 81 -3.42 7.12 -13.26
C GLU A 81 -4.93 6.98 -13.15
N ARG A 82 -5.40 5.91 -12.49
CA ARG A 82 -6.82 5.55 -12.43
C ARG A 82 -7.46 5.81 -11.08
N THR A 83 -6.66 6.11 -10.08
CA THR A 83 -7.17 6.43 -8.75
C THR A 83 -7.16 7.93 -8.54
N SER A 84 -8.08 8.40 -7.70
CA SER A 84 -8.06 9.79 -7.29
C SER A 84 -6.84 10.02 -6.41
N ALA A 85 -5.93 10.88 -6.84
CA ALA A 85 -4.83 11.28 -6.00
C ALA A 85 -5.40 12.11 -4.84
N PRO A 86 -5.03 11.79 -3.60
CA PRO A 86 -5.45 12.62 -2.48
C PRO A 86 -4.79 13.98 -2.53
#